data_59d7241611f4b386985f6b3fc367e57b
#
_entry.id   59d7241611f4b386985f6b3fc367e57b
#
_cell.length_a   1.000
_cell.length_b   1.000
_cell.length_c   1.000
_cell.angle_alpha   90.00
_cell.angle_beta   90.00
_cell.angle_gamma   90.00
#
_symmetry.space_group_name_H-M   'P 1'
#
loop_
_entity.id
_entity.type
_entity.pdbx_description
1 polymer ?
#
loop_
_entity_poly.entity_id
_entity_poly.type
_entity_poly.pdbx_seq_one_letter_code
_entity_poly.pdbx_strand_id
1 'polypeptide(L)'
;MSLIIYSIPIFFLLIGVELLVTRIKGVSYYRFNDAITNLSCGIGSQVSGLFLRFLTIGVYIALYEYSPLKGKIPYNYAIVIVLLIAVDFFYYWFHRLAHEVSVMWGSHVVHHQSEEYNLSVALRQAWVQGAFSWVFYLPLALIGFEPKMFITIASIQTLYQFWIHTKVIGRMPVWFEYVFNTPSHHRVHHGVNPKYIDRNHAGTFIVWDRMFGTFQEEEEEVVYGITTQPKSWNPLWLNVEYWFGLAKDTVKVKRPTDAIRMMTSAPGWKPAEMGGMLAYNEVSAATFEKYDTSISSRLTNYIFFQFVILLIGTSAFLFGIKKLAPIEVGYVSIFVIYTVVSIGGLFEKQKWVVLAEGLRILLLTTIIAVIVLKFSTPVYAASSAGAYLLISSVWFATVFKELTSNK
;
A
#
# COMPACT_ATOMS: atom_id res chain seq x y z
N MET A 1 -19.16 4.47 -5.12
CA MET A 1 -18.14 3.72 -4.35
C MET A 1 -17.25 3.00 -5.35
N SER A 2 -15.94 2.91 -5.11
CA SER A 2 -15.07 2.18 -6.02
C SER A 2 -15.25 0.67 -5.84
N LEU A 3 -15.05 -0.12 -6.90
CA LEU A 3 -15.09 -1.59 -6.83
C LEU A 3 -14.13 -2.14 -5.77
N ILE A 4 -13.01 -1.46 -5.53
CA ILE A 4 -12.00 -1.84 -4.53
C ILE A 4 -12.59 -1.93 -3.12
N ILE A 5 -13.47 -0.98 -2.72
CA ILE A 5 -14.10 -1.03 -1.38
C ILE A 5 -15.00 -2.26 -1.25
N TYR A 6 -15.76 -2.59 -2.30
CA TYR A 6 -16.60 -3.80 -2.30
C TYR A 6 -15.79 -5.10 -2.31
N SER A 7 -14.53 -5.06 -2.76
CA SER A 7 -13.65 -6.22 -2.79
C SER A 7 -12.95 -6.49 -1.45
N ILE A 8 -13.03 -5.59 -0.46
CA ILE A 8 -12.38 -5.77 0.85
C ILE A 8 -12.72 -7.13 1.48
N PRO A 9 -14.00 -7.58 1.58
CA PRO A 9 -14.30 -8.88 2.15
C PRO A 9 -13.67 -10.04 1.36
N ILE A 10 -13.57 -9.92 0.03
CA ILE A 10 -12.96 -10.92 -0.84
C ILE A 10 -11.45 -11.00 -0.59
N PHE A 11 -10.78 -9.87 -0.40
CA PHE A 11 -9.35 -9.84 -0.06
C PHE A 11 -9.06 -10.59 1.24
N PHE A 12 -9.85 -10.34 2.30
CA PHE A 12 -9.67 -11.04 3.57
C PHE A 12 -10.03 -12.52 3.49
N LEU A 13 -11.03 -12.90 2.70
CA LEU A 13 -11.35 -14.30 2.42
C LEU A 13 -10.16 -15.01 1.75
N LEU A 14 -9.57 -14.39 0.70
CA LEU A 14 -8.43 -14.97 -0.02
C LEU A 14 -7.17 -15.02 0.84
N ILE A 15 -6.89 -14.02 1.69
CA ILE A 15 -5.83 -14.06 2.69
C ILE A 15 -6.05 -15.23 3.65
N GLY A 16 -7.29 -15.42 4.13
CA GLY A 16 -7.64 -16.55 4.99
C GLY A 16 -7.42 -17.91 4.31
N VAL A 17 -7.77 -18.03 3.01
CA VAL A 17 -7.51 -19.22 2.19
C VAL A 17 -6.00 -19.44 2.05
N GLU A 18 -5.21 -18.40 1.76
CA GLU A 18 -3.75 -18.50 1.65
C GLU A 18 -3.13 -18.95 2.98
N LEU A 19 -3.56 -18.39 4.12
CA LEU A 19 -3.13 -18.83 5.45
C LEU A 19 -3.46 -20.29 5.72
N LEU A 20 -4.64 -20.75 5.32
CA LEU A 20 -5.04 -22.16 5.46
C LEU A 20 -4.16 -23.07 4.60
N VAL A 21 -3.93 -22.70 3.33
CA VAL A 21 -3.08 -23.48 2.40
C VAL A 21 -1.64 -23.55 2.90
N THR A 22 -1.07 -22.45 3.38
CA THR A 22 0.30 -22.42 3.93
C THR A 22 0.42 -23.28 5.18
N ARG A 23 -0.60 -23.26 6.05
CA ARG A 23 -0.64 -24.13 7.23
C ARG A 23 -0.70 -25.63 6.84
N ILE A 24 -1.53 -25.99 5.87
CA ILE A 24 -1.63 -27.38 5.37
C ILE A 24 -0.29 -27.84 4.75
N LYS A 25 0.39 -26.94 4.02
CA LYS A 25 1.71 -27.23 3.42
C LYS A 25 2.86 -27.19 4.42
N GLY A 26 2.64 -26.80 5.68
CA GLY A 26 3.69 -26.69 6.70
C GLY A 26 4.72 -25.59 6.43
N VAL A 27 4.36 -24.56 5.65
CA VAL A 27 5.21 -23.41 5.31
C VAL A 27 4.67 -22.13 5.94
N SER A 28 5.55 -21.16 6.20
CA SER A 28 5.16 -19.85 6.73
C SER A 28 5.58 -18.75 5.75
N TYR A 29 4.59 -18.06 5.18
CA TYR A 29 4.81 -16.91 4.29
C TYR A 29 4.37 -15.58 4.94
N TYR A 30 3.92 -15.64 6.19
CA TYR A 30 3.44 -14.49 6.94
C TYR A 30 4.23 -14.31 8.23
N ARG A 31 4.72 -13.09 8.48
CA ARG A 31 5.09 -12.61 9.81
C ARG A 31 4.03 -11.64 10.28
N PHE A 32 3.62 -11.74 11.54
CA PHE A 32 2.52 -10.95 12.09
C PHE A 32 2.77 -9.45 11.96
N ASN A 33 3.96 -8.96 12.35
CA ASN A 33 4.33 -7.56 12.30
C ASN A 33 4.26 -7.01 10.86
N ASP A 34 4.81 -7.77 9.91
CA ASP A 34 4.82 -7.40 8.49
C ASP A 34 3.40 -7.34 7.93
N ALA A 35 2.58 -8.38 8.17
CA ALA A 35 1.21 -8.45 7.67
C ALA A 35 0.33 -7.30 8.20
N ILE A 36 0.40 -7.00 9.51
CA ILE A 36 -0.34 -5.88 10.10
C ILE A 36 0.15 -4.55 9.54
N THR A 37 1.46 -4.40 9.30
CA THR A 37 2.03 -3.18 8.68
C THR A 37 1.59 -3.03 7.23
N ASN A 38 1.55 -4.14 6.43
CA ASN A 38 1.04 -4.14 5.07
C ASN A 38 -0.41 -3.64 5.01
N LEU A 39 -1.27 -4.20 5.85
CA LEU A 39 -2.68 -3.80 5.96
C LEU A 39 -2.82 -2.36 6.46
N SER A 40 -1.98 -1.93 7.40
CA SER A 40 -1.97 -0.55 7.92
C SER A 40 -1.58 0.47 6.84
N CYS A 41 -0.60 0.17 5.99
CA CYS A 41 -0.27 0.98 4.82
C CYS A 41 -1.46 1.04 3.85
N GLY A 42 -2.14 -0.08 3.60
CA GLY A 42 -3.35 -0.14 2.77
C GLY A 42 -4.51 0.67 3.32
N ILE A 43 -4.78 0.59 4.63
CA ILE A 43 -5.78 1.41 5.31
C ILE A 43 -5.47 2.90 5.13
N GLY A 44 -4.23 3.31 5.38
CA GLY A 44 -3.80 4.70 5.19
C GLY A 44 -3.92 5.16 3.73
N SER A 45 -3.60 4.30 2.76
CA SER A 45 -3.77 4.58 1.33
C SER A 45 -5.24 4.76 0.93
N GLN A 46 -6.17 3.96 1.46
CA GLN A 46 -7.60 4.16 1.20
C GLN A 46 -8.09 5.50 1.75
N VAL A 47 -7.65 5.87 2.94
CA VAL A 47 -8.04 7.11 3.62
C VAL A 47 -7.43 8.34 2.92
N SER A 48 -6.13 8.35 2.61
CA SER A 48 -5.49 9.45 1.87
C SER A 48 -6.07 9.59 0.46
N GLY A 49 -6.41 8.45 -0.17
CA GLY A 49 -7.06 8.40 -1.47
C GLY A 49 -8.42 9.12 -1.51
N LEU A 50 -9.14 9.28 -0.39
CA LEU A 50 -10.38 10.06 -0.36
C LEU A 50 -10.15 11.51 -0.76
N PHE A 51 -9.02 12.10 -0.35
CA PHE A 51 -8.65 13.48 -0.63
C PHE A 51 -7.97 13.62 -1.99
N LEU A 52 -7.07 12.70 -2.35
CA LEU A 52 -6.36 12.73 -3.62
C LEU A 52 -7.26 12.49 -4.83
N ARG A 53 -8.30 11.66 -4.69
CA ARG A 53 -9.26 11.39 -5.79
C ARG A 53 -9.97 12.65 -6.28
N PHE A 54 -10.21 13.60 -5.41
CA PHE A 54 -10.84 14.87 -5.84
C PHE A 54 -9.96 15.59 -6.88
N LEU A 55 -8.65 15.65 -6.62
CA LEU A 55 -7.70 16.25 -7.56
C LEU A 55 -7.59 15.42 -8.85
N THR A 56 -7.33 14.12 -8.72
CA THR A 56 -7.01 13.25 -9.85
C THR A 56 -8.20 13.03 -10.78
N ILE A 57 -9.38 12.76 -10.25
CA ILE A 57 -10.60 12.56 -11.03
C ILE A 57 -11.14 13.90 -11.53
N GLY A 58 -11.02 14.98 -10.75
CA GLY A 58 -11.45 16.31 -11.16
C GLY A 58 -10.72 16.80 -12.40
N VAL A 59 -9.39 16.62 -12.46
CA VAL A 59 -8.60 17.00 -13.65
C VAL A 59 -8.95 16.09 -14.85
N TYR A 60 -9.13 14.78 -14.62
CA TYR A 60 -9.56 13.88 -15.69
C TYR A 60 -10.90 14.33 -16.30
N ILE A 61 -11.89 14.63 -15.45
CA ILE A 61 -13.21 15.12 -15.90
C ILE A 61 -13.04 16.44 -16.66
N ALA A 62 -12.26 17.38 -16.14
CA ALA A 62 -12.04 18.66 -16.81
C ALA A 62 -11.44 18.48 -18.22
N LEU A 63 -10.44 17.59 -18.39
CA LEU A 63 -9.85 17.31 -19.70
C LEU A 63 -10.82 16.56 -20.62
N TYR A 64 -11.61 15.63 -20.08
CA TYR A 64 -12.64 14.92 -20.86
C TYR A 64 -13.68 15.91 -21.46
N GLU A 65 -14.00 17.01 -20.75
CA GLU A 65 -14.89 18.04 -21.28
C GLU A 65 -14.40 18.69 -22.57
N TYR A 66 -13.07 18.78 -22.77
CA TYR A 66 -12.44 19.33 -23.98
C TYR A 66 -12.19 18.29 -25.07
N SER A 67 -12.49 17.02 -24.84
CA SER A 67 -12.26 15.97 -25.84
C SER A 67 -13.18 16.15 -27.07
N PRO A 68 -12.66 16.09 -28.31
CA PRO A 68 -13.48 16.11 -29.51
C PRO A 68 -14.37 14.85 -29.66
N LEU A 69 -14.06 13.77 -28.94
CA LEU A 69 -14.81 12.52 -28.92
C LEU A 69 -15.68 12.37 -27.65
N LYS A 70 -15.80 13.41 -26.82
CA LYS A 70 -16.69 13.40 -25.66
C LYS A 70 -18.08 12.89 -26.04
N GLY A 71 -18.58 11.86 -25.32
CA GLY A 71 -19.88 11.26 -25.53
C GLY A 71 -20.07 10.49 -26.84
N LYS A 72 -19.03 10.37 -27.69
CA LYS A 72 -19.09 9.66 -28.98
C LYS A 72 -18.52 8.25 -28.91
N ILE A 73 -17.72 7.91 -27.90
CA ILE A 73 -17.16 6.56 -27.74
C ILE A 73 -18.25 5.64 -27.19
N PRO A 74 -18.66 4.58 -27.94
CA PRO A 74 -19.73 3.71 -27.52
C PRO A 74 -19.29 2.81 -26.35
N TYR A 75 -20.25 2.43 -25.50
CA TYR A 75 -20.02 1.44 -24.45
C TYR A 75 -20.33 0.04 -24.99
N ASN A 76 -19.30 -0.64 -25.51
CA ASN A 76 -19.41 -2.02 -25.99
C ASN A 76 -18.15 -2.83 -25.62
N TYR A 77 -18.20 -4.15 -25.81
CA TYR A 77 -17.10 -5.05 -25.43
C TYR A 77 -15.75 -4.70 -26.09
N ALA A 78 -15.78 -4.31 -27.39
CA ALA A 78 -14.55 -3.96 -28.10
C ALA A 78 -13.85 -2.73 -27.47
N ILE A 79 -14.63 -1.70 -27.16
CA ILE A 79 -14.11 -0.48 -26.51
C ILE A 79 -13.65 -0.77 -25.08
N VAL A 80 -14.34 -1.64 -24.34
CA VAL A 80 -13.91 -2.06 -22.99
C VAL A 80 -12.55 -2.77 -23.07
N ILE A 81 -12.34 -3.66 -24.05
CA ILE A 81 -11.06 -4.35 -24.26
C ILE A 81 -9.96 -3.34 -24.63
N VAL A 82 -10.23 -2.43 -25.57
CA VAL A 82 -9.29 -1.38 -25.97
C VAL A 82 -8.91 -0.51 -24.77
N LEU A 83 -9.89 -0.11 -23.95
CA LEU A 83 -9.61 0.69 -22.76
C LEU A 83 -8.83 -0.09 -21.71
N LEU A 84 -9.10 -1.39 -21.52
CA LEU A 84 -8.33 -2.24 -20.60
C LEU A 84 -6.85 -2.31 -21.03
N ILE A 85 -6.60 -2.54 -22.32
CA ILE A 85 -5.25 -2.56 -22.89
C ILE A 85 -4.56 -1.19 -22.71
N ALA A 86 -5.28 -0.10 -22.98
CA ALA A 86 -4.74 1.26 -22.85
C ALA A 86 -4.45 1.65 -21.38
N VAL A 87 -5.34 1.31 -20.45
CA VAL A 87 -5.13 1.53 -19.02
C VAL A 87 -3.90 0.75 -18.54
N ASP A 88 -3.76 -0.50 -18.95
CA ASP A 88 -2.62 -1.34 -18.56
C ASP A 88 -1.30 -0.85 -19.19
N PHE A 89 -1.35 -0.35 -20.44
CA PHE A 89 -0.20 0.31 -21.08
C PHE A 89 0.28 1.55 -20.30
N PHE A 90 -0.63 2.45 -19.92
CA PHE A 90 -0.26 3.64 -19.13
C PHE A 90 0.15 3.28 -17.72
N TYR A 91 -0.42 2.23 -17.12
CA TYR A 91 0.03 1.68 -15.86
C TYR A 91 1.49 1.18 -15.95
N TYR A 92 1.84 0.41 -17.00
CA TYR A 92 3.21 -0.05 -17.23
C TYR A 92 4.21 1.12 -17.22
N TRP A 93 3.93 2.20 -17.95
CA TRP A 93 4.82 3.36 -18.00
C TRP A 93 4.90 4.10 -16.66
N PHE A 94 3.77 4.28 -15.97
CA PHE A 94 3.79 4.82 -14.62
C PHE A 94 4.64 3.96 -13.69
N HIS A 95 4.42 2.65 -13.69
CA HIS A 95 5.06 1.71 -12.80
C HIS A 95 6.57 1.63 -13.06
N ARG A 96 6.96 1.51 -14.33
CA ARG A 96 8.36 1.56 -14.75
C ARG A 96 9.06 2.85 -14.32
N LEU A 97 8.49 4.01 -14.58
CA LEU A 97 9.06 5.28 -14.18
C LEU A 97 9.06 5.47 -12.66
N ALA A 98 8.10 4.86 -11.94
CA ALA A 98 8.11 4.84 -10.48
C ALA A 98 9.30 4.05 -9.92
N HIS A 99 9.89 3.13 -10.67
CA HIS A 99 11.12 2.42 -10.34
C HIS A 99 12.39 3.15 -10.83
N GLU A 100 12.35 3.71 -12.03
CA GLU A 100 13.54 4.27 -12.69
C GLU A 100 13.78 5.75 -12.35
N VAL A 101 12.83 6.46 -11.72
CA VAL A 101 12.92 7.89 -11.39
C VAL A 101 12.80 8.11 -9.89
N SER A 102 13.85 8.64 -9.27
CA SER A 102 14.01 8.76 -7.82
C SER A 102 12.82 9.44 -7.13
N VAL A 103 12.35 10.59 -7.63
CA VAL A 103 11.19 11.28 -7.06
C VAL A 103 9.90 10.47 -7.18
N MET A 104 9.75 9.66 -8.21
CA MET A 104 8.58 8.80 -8.39
C MET A 104 8.68 7.51 -7.55
N TRP A 105 9.90 6.98 -7.35
CA TRP A 105 10.13 5.83 -6.48
C TRP A 105 9.60 6.04 -5.07
N GLY A 106 9.75 7.24 -4.50
CA GLY A 106 9.15 7.59 -3.22
C GLY A 106 7.63 7.38 -3.14
N SER A 107 6.92 7.47 -4.28
CA SER A 107 5.48 7.19 -4.34
C SER A 107 5.13 5.71 -4.48
N HIS A 108 6.14 4.82 -4.62
CA HIS A 108 5.94 3.39 -4.85
C HIS A 108 6.76 2.51 -3.92
N VAL A 109 7.91 2.96 -3.42
CA VAL A 109 8.83 2.21 -2.55
C VAL A 109 8.14 1.50 -1.38
N VAL A 110 7.11 2.10 -0.79
CA VAL A 110 6.35 1.51 0.33
C VAL A 110 5.83 0.12 -0.02
N HIS A 111 5.41 -0.08 -1.26
CA HIS A 111 4.89 -1.35 -1.77
C HIS A 111 5.96 -2.45 -1.74
N HIS A 112 7.22 -2.11 -2.02
CA HIS A 112 8.35 -3.03 -2.05
C HIS A 112 9.04 -3.24 -0.69
N GLN A 113 8.71 -2.47 0.36
CA GLN A 113 9.40 -2.56 1.65
C GLN A 113 9.08 -3.83 2.47
N SER A 114 8.06 -4.62 2.09
CA SER A 114 7.80 -5.89 2.76
C SER A 114 8.90 -6.91 2.45
N GLU A 115 9.42 -7.55 3.49
CA GLU A 115 10.41 -8.63 3.37
C GLU A 115 9.76 -10.03 3.32
N GLU A 116 8.43 -10.05 3.24
CA GLU A 116 7.60 -11.22 2.95
C GLU A 116 6.91 -11.06 1.61
N TYR A 117 6.38 -12.17 1.07
CA TYR A 117 5.59 -12.13 -0.14
C TYR A 117 4.36 -13.03 0.00
N ASN A 118 3.20 -12.39 0.10
CA ASN A 118 1.90 -13.01 0.32
C ASN A 118 0.79 -12.00 -0.02
N LEU A 119 -0.47 -12.41 0.01
CA LEU A 119 -1.59 -11.57 -0.39
C LEU A 119 -1.76 -10.27 0.43
N SER A 120 -1.20 -10.17 1.64
CA SER A 120 -1.24 -8.91 2.38
C SER A 120 -0.33 -7.85 1.76
N VAL A 121 0.73 -8.24 1.04
CA VAL A 121 1.64 -7.31 0.33
C VAL A 121 0.93 -6.57 -0.79
N ALA A 122 -0.04 -7.21 -1.47
CA ALA A 122 -0.89 -6.53 -2.45
C ALA A 122 -1.61 -5.30 -1.88
N LEU A 123 -1.91 -5.33 -0.58
CA LEU A 123 -2.60 -4.23 0.12
C LEU A 123 -1.63 -3.19 0.70
N ARG A 124 -0.31 -3.43 0.66
CA ARG A 124 0.72 -2.48 1.06
C ARG A 124 0.90 -1.42 -0.02
N GLN A 125 0.26 -0.27 0.14
CA GLN A 125 0.24 0.80 -0.86
C GLN A 125 0.75 2.12 -0.28
N ALA A 126 1.49 2.88 -1.09
CA ALA A 126 1.92 4.22 -0.73
C ALA A 126 0.72 5.19 -0.70
N TRP A 127 0.71 6.09 0.29
CA TRP A 127 -0.41 7.00 0.52
C TRP A 127 -0.54 8.09 -0.54
N VAL A 128 0.57 8.43 -1.20
CA VAL A 128 0.63 9.51 -2.20
C VAL A 128 0.78 9.00 -3.65
N GLN A 129 0.75 7.69 -3.88
CA GLN A 129 0.91 7.12 -5.24
C GLN A 129 -0.06 7.75 -6.25
N GLY A 130 -1.32 7.98 -5.84
CA GLY A 130 -2.32 8.61 -6.69
C GLY A 130 -1.92 10.00 -7.18
N ALA A 131 -1.11 10.76 -6.43
CA ALA A 131 -0.63 12.07 -6.83
C ALA A 131 0.41 12.04 -7.97
N PHE A 132 1.00 10.88 -8.25
CA PHE A 132 1.96 10.67 -9.34
C PHE A 132 1.37 9.89 -10.52
N SER A 133 0.53 8.89 -10.24
CA SER A 133 0.02 7.99 -11.28
C SER A 133 -1.01 8.64 -12.21
N TRP A 134 -1.82 9.59 -11.72
CA TRP A 134 -2.96 10.12 -12.45
C TRP A 134 -2.60 10.79 -13.78
N VAL A 135 -1.43 11.45 -13.87
CA VAL A 135 -0.98 12.17 -15.06
C VAL A 135 -0.84 11.26 -16.27
N PHE A 136 -0.47 9.99 -16.04
CA PHE A 136 -0.30 9.01 -17.11
C PHE A 136 -1.61 8.64 -17.80
N TYR A 137 -2.75 8.78 -17.13
CA TYR A 137 -4.05 8.45 -17.68
C TYR A 137 -4.76 9.63 -18.38
N LEU A 138 -4.20 10.84 -18.31
CA LEU A 138 -4.79 12.03 -18.94
C LEU A 138 -4.97 11.90 -20.45
N PRO A 139 -4.11 11.20 -21.21
CA PRO A 139 -4.35 10.97 -22.65
C PRO A 139 -5.68 10.26 -22.90
N LEU A 140 -6.13 9.37 -22.01
CA LEU A 140 -7.43 8.68 -22.14
C LEU A 140 -8.61 9.65 -22.03
N ALA A 141 -8.51 10.66 -21.17
CA ALA A 141 -9.51 11.72 -21.07
C ALA A 141 -9.58 12.55 -22.35
N LEU A 142 -8.41 12.94 -22.90
CA LEU A 142 -8.31 13.72 -24.15
C LEU A 142 -8.82 12.94 -25.37
N ILE A 143 -8.60 11.60 -25.41
CA ILE A 143 -9.18 10.73 -26.43
C ILE A 143 -10.71 10.68 -26.31
N GLY A 144 -11.27 10.87 -25.12
CA GLY A 144 -12.73 10.91 -24.90
C GLY A 144 -13.30 9.69 -24.18
N PHE A 145 -12.50 8.89 -23.52
CA PHE A 145 -13.00 7.82 -22.65
C PHE A 145 -13.71 8.39 -21.43
N GLU A 146 -14.97 8.01 -21.25
CA GLU A 146 -15.81 8.51 -20.16
C GLU A 146 -15.18 8.22 -18.78
N PRO A 147 -15.16 9.19 -17.83
CA PRO A 147 -14.57 9.01 -16.50
C PRO A 147 -15.07 7.76 -15.75
N LYS A 148 -16.36 7.45 -15.84
CA LYS A 148 -16.93 6.28 -15.19
C LYS A 148 -16.40 4.97 -15.78
N MET A 149 -16.27 4.90 -17.11
CA MET A 149 -15.69 3.76 -17.81
C MET A 149 -14.22 3.58 -17.41
N PHE A 150 -13.44 4.66 -17.45
CA PHE A 150 -12.03 4.65 -17.03
C PHE A 150 -11.87 4.16 -15.58
N ILE A 151 -12.60 4.73 -14.61
CA ILE A 151 -12.52 4.34 -13.19
C ILE A 151 -12.89 2.87 -13.00
N THR A 152 -13.87 2.36 -13.74
CA THR A 152 -14.28 0.96 -13.68
C THR A 152 -13.15 0.05 -14.17
N ILE A 153 -12.59 0.32 -15.33
CA ILE A 153 -11.53 -0.50 -15.94
C ILE A 153 -10.23 -0.41 -15.14
N ALA A 154 -9.85 0.78 -14.66
CA ALA A 154 -8.70 0.95 -13.76
C ALA A 154 -8.88 0.17 -12.45
N SER A 155 -10.12 0.12 -11.92
CA SER A 155 -10.40 -0.71 -10.73
C SER A 155 -10.27 -2.20 -11.03
N ILE A 156 -10.73 -2.69 -12.18
CA ILE A 156 -10.58 -4.10 -12.59
C ILE A 156 -9.10 -4.45 -12.75
N GLN A 157 -8.33 -3.61 -13.41
CA GLN A 157 -6.89 -3.78 -13.57
C GLN A 157 -6.17 -3.82 -12.20
N THR A 158 -6.55 -2.97 -11.24
CA THR A 158 -6.01 -3.02 -9.89
C THR A 158 -6.41 -4.30 -9.14
N LEU A 159 -7.66 -4.77 -9.30
CA LEU A 159 -8.11 -6.02 -8.70
C LEU A 159 -7.38 -7.24 -9.25
N TYR A 160 -7.05 -7.23 -10.56
CA TYR A 160 -6.21 -8.27 -11.14
C TYR A 160 -4.87 -8.40 -10.42
N GLN A 161 -4.25 -7.31 -10.02
CA GLN A 161 -2.94 -7.33 -9.39
C GLN A 161 -2.95 -7.92 -7.97
N PHE A 162 -4.10 -8.12 -7.34
CA PHE A 162 -4.16 -8.69 -5.98
C PHE A 162 -3.65 -10.14 -5.94
N TRP A 163 -4.14 -11.01 -6.83
CA TRP A 163 -3.86 -12.45 -6.78
C TRP A 163 -2.42 -12.81 -7.20
N ILE A 164 -1.71 -11.92 -7.89
CA ILE A 164 -0.33 -12.17 -8.28
C ILE A 164 0.66 -12.05 -7.13
N HIS A 165 0.25 -11.49 -5.97
CA HIS A 165 1.08 -11.33 -4.78
C HIS A 165 1.06 -12.59 -3.89
N THR A 166 1.45 -13.75 -4.42
CA THR A 166 1.46 -14.99 -3.62
C THR A 166 2.63 -15.91 -3.97
N LYS A 167 3.13 -16.62 -2.96
CA LYS A 167 4.06 -17.74 -3.12
C LYS A 167 3.35 -19.10 -3.25
N VAL A 168 2.04 -19.15 -3.00
CA VAL A 168 1.26 -20.40 -3.04
C VAL A 168 1.10 -20.94 -4.46
N ILE A 169 1.03 -20.02 -5.44
CA ILE A 169 0.93 -20.33 -6.87
C ILE A 169 2.34 -20.27 -7.47
N GLY A 170 2.78 -21.37 -8.07
CA GLY A 170 4.05 -21.45 -8.78
C GLY A 170 3.98 -20.83 -10.17
N ARG A 171 4.66 -21.45 -11.15
CA ARG A 171 4.56 -21.06 -12.55
C ARG A 171 3.21 -21.49 -13.14
N MET A 172 2.66 -20.65 -13.98
CA MET A 172 1.45 -20.92 -14.75
C MET A 172 1.82 -21.58 -16.11
N PRO A 173 0.83 -22.07 -16.88
CA PRO A 173 1.10 -22.59 -18.21
C PRO A 173 1.80 -21.55 -19.10
N VAL A 174 2.74 -21.97 -19.94
CA VAL A 174 3.62 -21.11 -20.75
C VAL A 174 2.83 -20.10 -21.60
N TRP A 175 1.73 -20.55 -22.23
CA TRP A 175 0.88 -19.67 -23.05
C TRP A 175 0.25 -18.53 -22.24
N PHE A 176 -0.09 -18.81 -20.96
CA PHE A 176 -0.67 -17.81 -20.06
C PHE A 176 0.43 -16.82 -19.60
N GLU A 177 1.59 -17.32 -19.19
CA GLU A 177 2.75 -16.49 -18.80
C GLU A 177 3.37 -15.71 -19.95
N TYR A 178 3.09 -16.09 -21.20
CA TYR A 178 3.54 -15.30 -22.33
C TYR A 178 2.76 -13.98 -22.48
N VAL A 179 1.48 -13.97 -22.10
CA VAL A 179 0.57 -12.82 -22.27
C VAL A 179 0.31 -12.09 -20.96
N PHE A 180 0.04 -12.83 -19.89
CA PHE A 180 -0.44 -12.28 -18.63
C PHE A 180 0.69 -12.21 -17.57
N ASN A 181 0.62 -11.16 -16.73
CA ASN A 181 1.42 -11.08 -15.53
C ASN A 181 0.93 -12.12 -14.51
N THR A 182 1.86 -12.87 -13.90
CA THR A 182 1.55 -14.01 -13.01
C THR A 182 2.28 -13.86 -11.68
N PRO A 183 1.96 -14.68 -10.66
CA PRO A 183 2.73 -14.69 -9.42
C PRO A 183 4.24 -14.88 -9.62
N SER A 184 4.67 -15.72 -10.56
CA SER A 184 6.09 -15.91 -10.88
C SER A 184 6.75 -14.63 -11.39
N HIS A 185 6.12 -13.92 -12.32
CA HIS A 185 6.63 -12.65 -12.84
C HIS A 185 6.67 -11.56 -11.77
N HIS A 186 5.65 -11.50 -10.92
CA HIS A 186 5.53 -10.45 -9.93
C HIS A 186 6.41 -10.69 -8.69
N ARG A 187 6.75 -11.96 -8.39
CA ARG A 187 7.81 -12.27 -7.43
C ARG A 187 9.16 -11.70 -7.86
N VAL A 188 9.52 -11.86 -9.14
CA VAL A 188 10.72 -11.23 -9.72
C VAL A 188 10.68 -9.73 -9.56
N HIS A 189 9.54 -9.09 -9.85
CA HIS A 189 9.36 -7.65 -9.71
C HIS A 189 9.62 -7.15 -8.27
N HIS A 190 9.22 -7.92 -7.25
CA HIS A 190 9.48 -7.59 -5.85
C HIS A 190 10.85 -8.06 -5.34
N GLY A 191 11.68 -8.65 -6.20
CA GLY A 191 12.98 -9.18 -5.84
C GLY A 191 14.06 -8.11 -5.73
N VAL A 192 14.90 -8.19 -4.67
CA VAL A 192 16.12 -7.37 -4.52
C VAL A 192 17.39 -8.07 -5.03
N ASN A 193 17.26 -9.26 -5.58
CA ASN A 193 18.34 -9.93 -6.30
C ASN A 193 18.81 -9.01 -7.44
N PRO A 194 20.11 -8.77 -7.65
CA PRO A 194 20.60 -7.77 -8.63
C PRO A 194 20.01 -7.93 -10.04
N LYS A 195 19.77 -9.16 -10.50
CA LYS A 195 19.17 -9.42 -11.82
C LYS A 195 17.66 -9.17 -11.89
N TYR A 196 16.97 -9.01 -10.73
CA TYR A 196 15.55 -8.80 -10.64
C TYR A 196 15.17 -7.32 -10.43
N ILE A 197 16.14 -6.48 -10.08
CA ILE A 197 15.91 -5.05 -9.88
C ILE A 197 15.43 -4.42 -11.19
N ASP A 198 14.37 -3.61 -11.09
CA ASP A 198 13.74 -2.89 -12.20
C ASP A 198 13.28 -3.82 -13.35
N ARG A 199 12.67 -4.97 -13.00
CA ARG A 199 12.09 -5.92 -13.94
C ARG A 199 10.59 -6.09 -13.73
N ASN A 200 9.89 -6.53 -14.79
CA ASN A 200 8.50 -6.99 -14.80
C ASN A 200 7.50 -5.95 -14.23
N HIS A 201 7.44 -4.76 -14.84
CA HIS A 201 6.60 -3.64 -14.39
C HIS A 201 5.12 -3.76 -14.80
N ALA A 202 4.74 -4.78 -15.58
CA ALA A 202 3.38 -4.91 -16.09
C ALA A 202 2.33 -5.09 -14.96
N GLY A 203 1.13 -4.54 -15.17
CA GLY A 203 -0.02 -4.78 -14.31
C GLY A 203 -0.71 -6.10 -14.65
N THR A 204 -1.37 -6.14 -15.80
CA THR A 204 -2.11 -7.31 -16.30
C THR A 204 -1.37 -8.06 -17.40
N PHE A 205 -0.80 -7.34 -18.38
CA PHE A 205 -0.20 -7.92 -19.57
C PHE A 205 1.32 -7.82 -19.56
N ILE A 206 2.01 -8.95 -19.30
CA ILE A 206 3.48 -9.04 -19.30
C ILE A 206 4.09 -8.74 -20.69
N VAL A 207 3.26 -8.67 -21.70
CA VAL A 207 3.64 -8.31 -23.08
C VAL A 207 4.38 -6.98 -23.13
N TRP A 208 4.05 -6.01 -22.27
CA TRP A 208 4.76 -4.72 -22.23
C TRP A 208 6.21 -4.89 -21.81
N ASP A 209 6.49 -5.71 -20.81
CA ASP A 209 7.87 -5.97 -20.38
C ASP A 209 8.68 -6.66 -21.48
N ARG A 210 8.06 -7.59 -22.21
CA ARG A 210 8.69 -8.24 -23.37
C ARG A 210 8.97 -7.24 -24.50
N MET A 211 8.02 -6.36 -24.81
CA MET A 211 8.15 -5.36 -25.87
C MET A 211 9.20 -4.29 -25.54
N PHE A 212 9.32 -3.88 -24.28
CA PHE A 212 10.21 -2.79 -23.86
C PHE A 212 11.47 -3.27 -23.14
N GLY A 213 11.76 -4.57 -23.14
CA GLY A 213 13.04 -5.15 -22.69
C GLY A 213 13.23 -5.22 -21.17
N THR A 214 12.15 -5.15 -20.40
CA THR A 214 12.18 -5.24 -18.94
C THR A 214 11.74 -6.61 -18.39
N PHE A 215 11.44 -7.56 -19.27
CA PHE A 215 11.05 -8.92 -18.89
C PHE A 215 12.23 -9.73 -18.31
N GLN A 216 11.97 -10.41 -17.20
CA GLN A 216 12.89 -11.36 -16.57
C GLN A 216 12.09 -12.54 -16.02
N GLU A 217 12.56 -13.77 -16.31
CA GLU A 217 12.00 -14.98 -15.70
C GLU A 217 12.46 -15.16 -14.25
N GLU A 218 11.68 -15.88 -13.45
CA GLU A 218 12.06 -16.31 -12.11
C GLU A 218 13.02 -17.50 -12.20
N GLU A 219 14.31 -17.25 -12.04
CA GLU A 219 15.38 -18.26 -12.24
C GLU A 219 16.01 -18.71 -10.93
N GLU A 220 15.95 -17.89 -9.89
CA GLU A 220 16.50 -18.20 -8.57
C GLU A 220 15.53 -17.79 -7.46
N GLU A 221 15.81 -18.23 -6.24
CA GLU A 221 14.99 -17.86 -5.08
C GLU A 221 14.99 -16.35 -4.88
N VAL A 222 13.79 -15.79 -4.80
CA VAL A 222 13.60 -14.34 -4.69
C VAL A 222 13.79 -13.91 -3.25
N VAL A 223 14.64 -12.91 -3.03
CA VAL A 223 14.79 -12.17 -1.78
C VAL A 223 13.94 -10.90 -1.87
N TYR A 224 13.03 -10.72 -0.91
CA TYR A 224 12.07 -9.61 -0.91
C TYR A 224 12.52 -8.44 -0.03
N GLY A 225 12.01 -7.25 -0.34
CA GLY A 225 12.32 -6.02 0.36
C GLY A 225 12.88 -4.95 -0.58
N ILE A 226 13.67 -4.03 -0.04
CA ILE A 226 14.38 -2.99 -0.80
C ILE A 226 15.86 -2.96 -0.42
N THR A 227 16.70 -2.40 -1.26
CA THR A 227 18.17 -2.37 -1.08
C THR A 227 18.61 -1.63 0.19
N THR A 228 17.79 -0.71 0.70
CA THR A 228 18.05 0.02 1.95
C THR A 228 16.77 0.03 2.78
N GLN A 229 16.64 -0.94 3.69
CA GLN A 229 15.44 -1.10 4.51
C GLN A 229 15.29 0.03 5.55
N PRO A 230 14.07 0.61 5.70
CA PRO A 230 13.79 1.66 6.68
C PRO A 230 13.78 1.16 8.13
N LYS A 231 13.77 -0.16 8.34
CA LYS A 231 13.77 -0.83 9.65
C LYS A 231 12.71 -0.25 10.61
N SER A 232 11.47 -0.19 10.16
CA SER A 232 10.35 0.35 10.91
C SER A 232 9.05 -0.39 10.59
N TRP A 233 8.15 -0.45 11.59
CA TRP A 233 6.75 -0.89 11.44
C TRP A 233 5.77 0.29 11.41
N ASN A 234 6.26 1.53 11.48
CA ASN A 234 5.41 2.73 11.49
C ASN A 234 4.98 3.11 10.06
N PRO A 235 3.68 2.98 9.69
CA PRO A 235 3.23 3.22 8.32
C PRO A 235 3.47 4.66 7.84
N LEU A 236 3.41 5.65 8.73
CA LEU A 236 3.70 7.03 8.36
C LEU A 236 5.18 7.21 8.01
N TRP A 237 6.08 6.67 8.86
CA TRP A 237 7.52 6.74 8.60
C TRP A 237 7.87 6.04 7.28
N LEU A 238 7.32 4.85 7.04
CA LEU A 238 7.52 4.10 5.80
C LEU A 238 7.11 4.89 4.54
N ASN A 239 6.09 5.76 4.65
CA ASN A 239 5.63 6.60 3.55
C ASN A 239 6.45 7.88 3.34
N VAL A 240 7.22 8.35 4.34
CA VAL A 240 7.93 9.63 4.27
C VAL A 240 9.45 9.50 4.30
N GLU A 241 9.98 8.39 4.78
CA GLU A 241 11.41 8.15 5.01
C GLU A 241 12.26 8.39 3.76
N TYR A 242 11.85 7.78 2.64
CA TYR A 242 12.56 7.93 1.37
C TYR A 242 12.60 9.40 0.90
N TRP A 243 11.47 10.10 0.98
CA TRP A 243 11.37 11.52 0.64
C TRP A 243 12.25 12.37 1.53
N PHE A 244 12.26 12.07 2.83
CA PHE A 244 13.09 12.76 3.80
C PHE A 244 14.58 12.55 3.50
N GLY A 245 14.98 11.31 3.21
CA GLY A 245 16.35 10.96 2.81
C GLY A 245 16.77 11.69 1.53
N LEU A 246 15.92 11.65 0.50
CA LEU A 246 16.17 12.34 -0.78
C LEU A 246 16.31 13.86 -0.59
N ALA A 247 15.40 14.48 0.16
CA ALA A 247 15.47 15.91 0.45
C ALA A 247 16.75 16.28 1.24
N LYS A 248 17.07 15.49 2.28
CA LYS A 248 18.28 15.69 3.11
C LYS A 248 19.56 15.61 2.28
N ASP A 249 19.63 14.73 1.29
CA ASP A 249 20.80 14.61 0.43
C ASP A 249 20.81 15.69 -0.67
N THR A 250 19.65 16.02 -1.24
CA THR A 250 19.53 17.07 -2.25
C THR A 250 20.00 18.44 -1.75
N VAL A 251 19.75 18.80 -0.48
CA VAL A 251 20.23 20.10 0.05
C VAL A 251 21.74 20.16 0.30
N LYS A 252 22.46 19.03 0.22
CA LYS A 252 23.92 18.98 0.39
C LYS A 252 24.67 19.14 -0.92
N VAL A 253 24.01 19.02 -2.07
CA VAL A 253 24.69 19.14 -3.38
C VAL A 253 25.09 20.57 -3.64
N LYS A 254 26.26 20.75 -4.24
CA LYS A 254 26.82 22.07 -4.54
C LYS A 254 26.25 22.70 -5.81
N ARG A 255 25.80 21.86 -6.75
CA ARG A 255 25.31 22.29 -8.06
C ARG A 255 23.80 22.11 -8.18
N PRO A 256 23.01 23.14 -8.53
CA PRO A 256 21.57 23.00 -8.72
C PRO A 256 21.17 21.91 -9.73
N THR A 257 22.00 21.70 -10.77
CA THR A 257 21.82 20.64 -11.77
C THR A 257 21.89 19.26 -11.14
N ASP A 258 22.75 19.04 -10.15
CA ASP A 258 22.87 17.77 -9.45
C ASP A 258 21.67 17.54 -8.51
N ALA A 259 21.10 18.60 -7.94
CA ALA A 259 19.85 18.52 -7.18
C ALA A 259 18.69 18.02 -8.08
N ILE A 260 18.57 18.57 -9.29
CA ILE A 260 17.56 18.10 -10.27
C ILE A 260 17.85 16.65 -10.68
N ARG A 261 19.11 16.32 -10.96
CA ARG A 261 19.48 14.93 -11.33
C ARG A 261 19.20 13.94 -10.23
N MET A 262 19.40 14.27 -8.95
CA MET A 262 19.04 13.38 -7.83
C MET A 262 17.56 13.06 -7.79
N MET A 263 16.71 13.98 -8.22
CA MET A 263 15.25 13.76 -8.26
C MET A 263 14.82 12.96 -9.51
N THR A 264 15.52 13.14 -10.64
CA THR A 264 15.09 12.63 -11.95
C THR A 264 15.88 11.44 -12.46
N SER A 265 17.03 11.11 -11.87
CA SER A 265 17.80 9.90 -12.18
C SER A 265 17.28 8.69 -11.40
N ALA A 266 17.86 7.52 -11.67
CA ALA A 266 17.54 6.28 -10.97
C ALA A 266 17.70 6.41 -9.43
N PRO A 267 16.85 5.74 -8.65
CA PRO A 267 16.99 5.71 -7.20
C PRO A 267 18.40 5.28 -6.77
N GLY A 268 18.96 5.98 -5.77
CA GLY A 268 20.34 5.73 -5.32
C GLY A 268 21.44 6.44 -6.12
N TRP A 269 21.10 7.16 -7.19
CA TRP A 269 22.09 8.02 -7.87
C TRP A 269 22.44 9.24 -7.03
N LYS A 270 23.75 9.50 -6.90
CA LYS A 270 24.32 10.69 -6.26
C LYS A 270 25.47 11.24 -7.12
N PRO A 271 25.83 12.53 -6.98
CA PRO A 271 27.06 13.05 -7.57
C PRO A 271 28.29 12.25 -7.12
N ALA A 272 29.34 12.21 -7.96
CA ALA A 272 30.55 11.43 -7.66
C ALA A 272 31.18 11.79 -6.32
N GLU A 273 31.17 13.09 -5.96
CA GLU A 273 31.64 13.59 -4.64
C GLU A 273 30.81 13.12 -3.45
N MET A 274 29.61 12.59 -3.68
CA MET A 274 28.71 12.00 -2.67
C MET A 274 28.64 10.46 -2.74
N GLY A 275 29.53 9.84 -3.54
CA GLY A 275 29.64 8.37 -3.64
C GLY A 275 29.13 7.77 -4.95
N GLY A 276 28.56 8.55 -5.86
CA GLY A 276 28.08 8.05 -7.16
C GLY A 276 26.79 7.21 -7.06
N MET A 277 26.58 6.32 -8.03
CA MET A 277 25.45 5.38 -8.04
C MET A 277 25.62 4.30 -6.99
N LEU A 278 24.57 4.00 -6.25
CA LEU A 278 24.54 2.89 -5.31
C LEU A 278 24.78 1.56 -6.04
N ALA A 279 25.80 0.81 -5.59
CA ALA A 279 26.03 -0.53 -6.11
C ALA A 279 25.03 -1.52 -5.48
N TYR A 280 24.49 -2.42 -6.30
CA TYR A 280 23.66 -3.52 -5.80
C TYR A 280 24.55 -4.68 -5.41
N ASN A 281 24.47 -5.09 -4.15
CA ASN A 281 25.20 -6.24 -3.64
C ASN A 281 24.44 -7.54 -3.97
N GLU A 282 25.18 -8.63 -4.16
CA GLU A 282 24.58 -9.96 -4.21
C GLU A 282 23.86 -10.26 -2.88
N VAL A 283 22.65 -10.80 -3.00
CA VAL A 283 21.83 -11.20 -1.87
C VAL A 283 21.44 -12.66 -1.99
N SER A 284 21.36 -13.34 -0.86
CA SER A 284 20.96 -14.75 -0.79
C SER A 284 19.88 -14.92 0.27
N ALA A 285 18.82 -15.64 -0.05
CA ALA A 285 17.75 -15.95 0.90
C ALA A 285 18.27 -16.65 2.17
N ALA A 286 19.38 -17.38 2.06
CA ALA A 286 20.00 -18.08 3.20
C ALA A 286 20.71 -17.13 4.18
N THR A 287 21.18 -15.96 3.72
CA THR A 287 21.96 -15.01 4.53
C THR A 287 21.24 -13.69 4.78
N PHE A 288 20.08 -13.48 4.15
CA PHE A 288 19.32 -12.26 4.29
C PHE A 288 18.63 -12.18 5.66
N GLU A 289 19.03 -11.20 6.46
CA GLU A 289 18.44 -10.94 7.77
C GLU A 289 17.26 -9.99 7.65
N LYS A 290 16.05 -10.50 7.91
CA LYS A 290 14.83 -9.70 7.92
C LYS A 290 14.76 -8.85 9.17
N TYR A 291 14.31 -7.60 8.99
CA TYR A 291 14.01 -6.73 10.14
C TYR A 291 12.87 -7.32 10.98
N ASP A 292 13.07 -7.43 12.28
CA ASP A 292 12.03 -7.82 13.22
C ASP A 292 12.19 -7.14 14.58
N THR A 293 11.10 -7.13 15.35
CA THR A 293 11.07 -6.62 16.72
C THR A 293 10.46 -7.67 17.63
N SER A 294 11.20 -8.07 18.67
CA SER A 294 10.70 -9.02 19.65
C SER A 294 9.65 -8.36 20.56
N ILE A 295 8.42 -8.87 20.50
CA ILE A 295 7.31 -8.50 21.37
C ILE A 295 6.69 -9.74 22.01
N SER A 296 6.14 -9.60 23.21
CA SER A 296 5.49 -10.73 23.89
C SER A 296 4.19 -11.15 23.19
N SER A 297 3.78 -12.41 23.37
CA SER A 297 2.49 -12.88 22.86
C SER A 297 1.31 -12.07 23.45
N ARG A 298 1.47 -11.49 24.63
CA ARG A 298 0.48 -10.64 25.27
C ARG A 298 0.30 -9.32 24.52
N LEU A 299 1.39 -8.68 24.14
CA LEU A 299 1.39 -7.46 23.33
C LEU A 299 0.92 -7.76 21.90
N THR A 300 1.34 -8.87 21.30
CA THR A 300 0.86 -9.34 19.99
C THR A 300 -0.69 -9.45 19.96
N ASN A 301 -1.27 -10.12 20.97
CA ASN A 301 -2.71 -10.29 21.04
C ASN A 301 -3.44 -8.96 21.30
N TYR A 302 -2.85 -8.05 22.09
CA TYR A 302 -3.39 -6.70 22.27
C TYR A 302 -3.40 -5.92 20.95
N ILE A 303 -2.30 -5.91 20.21
CA ILE A 303 -2.20 -5.25 18.89
C ILE A 303 -3.22 -5.86 17.93
N PHE A 304 -3.34 -7.18 17.88
CA PHE A 304 -4.31 -7.85 17.01
C PHE A 304 -5.75 -7.41 17.31
N PHE A 305 -6.14 -7.38 18.60
CA PHE A 305 -7.46 -6.91 19.00
C PHE A 305 -7.73 -5.47 18.57
N GLN A 306 -6.79 -4.57 18.81
CA GLN A 306 -6.91 -3.16 18.41
C GLN A 306 -6.96 -3.00 16.89
N PHE A 307 -6.19 -3.81 16.16
CA PHE A 307 -6.18 -3.80 14.70
C PHE A 307 -7.51 -4.30 14.11
N VAL A 308 -8.11 -5.35 14.68
CA VAL A 308 -9.43 -5.83 14.25
C VAL A 308 -10.51 -4.75 14.44
N ILE A 309 -10.49 -4.03 15.55
CA ILE A 309 -11.40 -2.90 15.78
C ILE A 309 -11.17 -1.78 14.76
N LEU A 310 -9.91 -1.44 14.49
CA LEU A 310 -9.56 -0.47 13.45
C LEU A 310 -10.09 -0.90 12.08
N LEU A 311 -9.89 -2.16 11.71
CA LEU A 311 -10.32 -2.70 10.42
C LEU A 311 -11.85 -2.63 10.25
N ILE A 312 -12.60 -3.06 11.28
CA ILE A 312 -14.06 -2.98 11.29
C ILE A 312 -14.52 -1.51 11.22
N GLY A 313 -13.94 -0.65 12.04
CA GLY A 313 -14.27 0.78 12.09
C GLY A 313 -13.97 1.49 10.76
N THR A 314 -12.79 1.24 10.16
CA THR A 314 -12.42 1.81 8.86
C THR A 314 -13.32 1.28 7.74
N SER A 315 -13.67 0.00 7.75
CA SER A 315 -14.61 -0.57 6.78
C SER A 315 -15.98 0.10 6.90
N ALA A 316 -16.52 0.20 8.11
CA ALA A 316 -17.79 0.90 8.37
C ALA A 316 -17.74 2.37 7.92
N PHE A 317 -16.63 3.07 8.19
CA PHE A 317 -16.39 4.44 7.74
C PHE A 317 -16.42 4.56 6.20
N LEU A 318 -15.68 3.72 5.48
CA LEU A 318 -15.61 3.74 4.03
C LEU A 318 -16.95 3.41 3.37
N PHE A 319 -17.69 2.43 3.90
CA PHE A 319 -19.04 2.10 3.42
C PHE A 319 -20.07 3.18 3.75
N GLY A 320 -19.92 3.83 4.90
CA GLY A 320 -20.82 4.87 5.41
C GLY A 320 -20.52 6.29 4.95
N ILE A 321 -19.42 6.53 4.23
CA ILE A 321 -18.85 7.86 3.95
C ILE A 321 -19.85 8.87 3.37
N LYS A 322 -20.81 8.41 2.55
CA LYS A 322 -21.85 9.29 1.95
C LYS A 322 -22.83 9.88 2.97
N LYS A 323 -22.85 9.35 4.19
CA LYS A 323 -23.72 9.80 5.29
C LYS A 323 -23.03 10.79 6.22
N LEU A 324 -21.74 11.07 5.99
CA LEU A 324 -20.90 11.93 6.82
C LEU A 324 -20.72 13.30 6.17
N ALA A 325 -20.68 14.33 7.01
CA ALA A 325 -20.26 15.66 6.59
C ALA A 325 -18.74 15.67 6.25
N PRO A 326 -18.27 16.56 5.34
CA PRO A 326 -16.85 16.62 4.97
C PRO A 326 -15.90 16.77 6.18
N ILE A 327 -16.31 17.52 7.19
CA ILE A 327 -15.52 17.70 8.41
C ILE A 327 -15.43 16.40 9.24
N GLU A 328 -16.51 15.62 9.31
CA GLU A 328 -16.52 14.31 9.98
C GLU A 328 -15.59 13.32 9.25
N VAL A 329 -15.60 13.35 7.91
CA VAL A 329 -14.64 12.57 7.09
C VAL A 329 -13.21 12.94 7.44
N GLY A 330 -12.90 14.23 7.60
CA GLY A 330 -11.57 14.71 8.01
C GLY A 330 -11.15 14.17 9.38
N TYR A 331 -11.99 14.33 10.40
CA TYR A 331 -11.68 13.87 11.76
C TYR A 331 -11.50 12.35 11.85
N VAL A 332 -12.38 11.57 11.22
CA VAL A 332 -12.24 10.10 11.20
C VAL A 332 -10.98 9.69 10.45
N SER A 333 -10.66 10.35 9.33
CA SER A 333 -9.45 10.08 8.58
C SER A 333 -8.18 10.31 9.40
N ILE A 334 -8.09 11.43 10.10
CA ILE A 334 -6.97 11.75 11.00
C ILE A 334 -6.86 10.70 12.12
N PHE A 335 -7.99 10.31 12.71
CA PHE A 335 -8.02 9.29 13.76
C PHE A 335 -7.56 7.91 13.25
N VAL A 336 -7.96 7.50 12.03
CA VAL A 336 -7.50 6.25 11.40
C VAL A 336 -5.99 6.28 11.19
N ILE A 337 -5.45 7.38 10.62
CA ILE A 337 -3.98 7.55 10.45
C ILE A 337 -3.25 7.51 11.79
N TYR A 338 -3.77 8.23 12.80
CA TYR A 338 -3.23 8.19 14.15
C TYR A 338 -3.17 6.77 14.72
N THR A 339 -4.23 5.99 14.51
CA THR A 339 -4.31 4.62 15.01
C THR A 339 -3.30 3.69 14.34
N VAL A 340 -3.11 3.74 13.01
CA VAL A 340 -2.10 2.90 12.33
C VAL A 340 -0.69 3.28 12.76
N VAL A 341 -0.41 4.57 13.03
CA VAL A 341 0.87 5.05 13.56
C VAL A 341 1.10 4.54 14.99
N SER A 342 0.08 4.57 15.84
CA SER A 342 0.14 4.03 17.20
C SER A 342 0.44 2.53 17.20
N ILE A 343 -0.21 1.74 16.32
CA ILE A 343 0.05 0.31 16.15
C ILE A 343 1.51 0.06 15.74
N GLY A 344 2.06 0.82 14.80
CA GLY A 344 3.48 0.74 14.43
C GLY A 344 4.40 1.01 15.62
N GLY A 345 4.07 2.03 16.42
CA GLY A 345 4.81 2.37 17.64
C GLY A 345 4.76 1.27 18.72
N LEU A 346 3.64 0.53 18.83
CA LEU A 346 3.51 -0.63 19.72
C LEU A 346 4.46 -1.76 19.32
N PHE A 347 4.58 -2.08 18.03
CA PHE A 347 5.55 -3.08 17.54
C PHE A 347 6.99 -2.73 17.87
N GLU A 348 7.32 -1.44 17.82
CA GLU A 348 8.67 -0.93 18.08
C GLU A 348 8.92 -0.61 19.57
N LYS A 349 7.92 -0.74 20.43
CA LYS A 349 7.95 -0.35 21.86
C LYS A 349 8.49 1.09 22.05
N GLN A 350 7.99 2.01 21.24
CA GLN A 350 8.39 3.42 21.29
C GLN A 350 7.86 4.09 22.58
N LYS A 351 8.68 4.91 23.25
CA LYS A 351 8.29 5.56 24.52
C LYS A 351 7.03 6.43 24.40
N TRP A 352 6.88 7.12 23.27
CA TRP A 352 5.72 7.99 23.01
C TRP A 352 4.40 7.21 22.89
N VAL A 353 4.47 5.92 22.55
CA VAL A 353 3.26 5.13 22.28
C VAL A 353 2.40 4.92 23.51
N VAL A 354 2.98 4.98 24.71
CA VAL A 354 2.24 4.83 25.97
C VAL A 354 1.17 5.93 26.11
N LEU A 355 1.58 7.18 25.88
CA LEU A 355 0.67 8.32 25.91
C LEU A 355 -0.29 8.30 24.71
N ALA A 356 0.23 7.99 23.52
CA ALA A 356 -0.55 7.91 22.31
C ALA A 356 -1.65 6.84 22.44
N GLU A 357 -1.36 5.67 22.98
CA GLU A 357 -2.31 4.59 23.15
C GLU A 357 -3.40 4.95 24.16
N GLY A 358 -3.05 5.55 25.29
CA GLY A 358 -4.04 6.07 26.25
C GLY A 358 -5.00 7.06 25.61
N LEU A 359 -4.47 8.03 24.85
CA LEU A 359 -5.29 9.01 24.12
C LEU A 359 -6.14 8.32 23.05
N ARG A 360 -5.61 7.34 22.31
CA ARG A 360 -6.34 6.59 21.29
C ARG A 360 -7.54 5.85 21.87
N ILE A 361 -7.36 5.20 23.03
CA ILE A 361 -8.46 4.50 23.72
C ILE A 361 -9.59 5.49 24.07
N LEU A 362 -9.25 6.66 24.64
CA LEU A 362 -10.23 7.68 24.98
C LEU A 362 -10.95 8.23 23.76
N LEU A 363 -10.21 8.58 22.70
CA LEU A 363 -10.79 9.10 21.46
C LEU A 363 -11.73 8.09 20.80
N LEU A 364 -11.32 6.82 20.72
CA LEU A 364 -12.18 5.78 20.12
C LEU A 364 -13.42 5.51 20.97
N THR A 365 -13.29 5.52 22.30
CA THR A 365 -14.44 5.43 23.21
C THR A 365 -15.45 6.54 22.92
N THR A 366 -14.98 7.77 22.78
CA THR A 366 -15.82 8.93 22.44
C THR A 366 -16.48 8.77 21.06
N ILE A 367 -15.71 8.33 20.04
CA ILE A 367 -16.23 8.08 18.69
C ILE A 367 -17.31 7.00 18.71
N ILE A 368 -17.12 5.91 19.43
CA ILE A 368 -18.11 4.83 19.57
C ILE A 368 -19.38 5.38 20.24
N ALA A 369 -19.25 6.13 21.34
CA ALA A 369 -20.38 6.72 22.03
C ALA A 369 -21.20 7.63 21.09
N VAL A 370 -20.54 8.54 20.39
CA VAL A 370 -21.20 9.49 19.46
C VAL A 370 -21.89 8.76 18.31
N ILE A 371 -21.21 7.77 17.69
CA ILE A 371 -21.77 7.03 16.56
C ILE A 371 -22.99 6.22 17.02
N VAL A 372 -22.89 5.50 18.13
CA VAL A 372 -24.01 4.67 18.62
C VAL A 372 -25.18 5.52 19.06
N LEU A 373 -24.94 6.70 19.69
CA LEU A 373 -26.00 7.66 20.02
C LEU A 373 -26.75 8.16 18.79
N LYS A 374 -26.06 8.32 17.66
CA LYS A 374 -26.68 8.79 16.39
C LYS A 374 -27.66 7.76 15.81
N PHE A 375 -27.47 6.47 16.09
CA PHE A 375 -28.25 5.38 15.47
C PHE A 375 -29.02 4.49 16.46
N SER A 376 -28.89 4.72 17.78
CA SER A 376 -29.45 3.86 18.79
C SER A 376 -29.76 4.63 20.09
N THR A 377 -30.07 3.91 21.17
CA THR A 377 -30.38 4.48 22.46
C THR A 377 -29.12 4.86 23.27
N PRO A 378 -29.24 5.81 24.25
CA PRO A 378 -28.14 6.16 25.15
C PRO A 378 -27.56 4.95 25.92
N VAL A 379 -28.41 3.97 26.25
CA VAL A 379 -27.98 2.77 26.97
C VAL A 379 -27.00 1.93 26.13
N TYR A 380 -27.30 1.70 24.84
CA TYR A 380 -26.41 0.97 23.95
C TYR A 380 -25.12 1.76 23.65
N ALA A 381 -25.22 3.08 23.57
CA ALA A 381 -24.04 3.93 23.40
C ALA A 381 -23.12 3.83 24.63
N ALA A 382 -23.65 3.97 25.81
CA ALA A 382 -22.89 3.88 27.06
C ALA A 382 -22.29 2.47 27.26
N SER A 383 -23.06 1.41 27.00
CA SER A 383 -22.59 0.03 27.20
C SER A 383 -21.50 -0.35 26.18
N SER A 384 -21.63 -0.01 24.90
CA SER A 384 -20.62 -0.33 23.88
C SER A 384 -19.32 0.47 24.08
N ALA A 385 -19.42 1.77 24.36
CA ALA A 385 -18.27 2.62 24.64
C ALA A 385 -17.59 2.20 25.96
N GLY A 386 -18.38 1.93 27.00
CA GLY A 386 -17.87 1.46 28.30
C GLY A 386 -17.20 0.09 28.21
N ALA A 387 -17.75 -0.85 27.44
CA ALA A 387 -17.13 -2.15 27.21
C ALA A 387 -15.79 -2.02 26.49
N TYR A 388 -15.73 -1.21 25.42
CA TYR A 388 -14.47 -0.94 24.71
C TYR A 388 -13.43 -0.31 25.65
N LEU A 389 -13.81 0.73 26.39
CA LEU A 389 -12.92 1.42 27.32
C LEU A 389 -12.36 0.46 28.37
N LEU A 390 -13.24 -0.32 29.02
CA LEU A 390 -12.84 -1.26 30.07
C LEU A 390 -11.89 -2.33 29.52
N ILE A 391 -12.27 -3.02 28.45
CA ILE A 391 -11.47 -4.11 27.88
C ILE A 391 -10.10 -3.57 27.42
N SER A 392 -10.08 -2.46 26.67
CA SER A 392 -8.84 -1.90 26.13
C SER A 392 -7.93 -1.38 27.24
N SER A 393 -8.48 -0.69 28.27
CA SER A 393 -7.68 -0.14 29.37
C SER A 393 -7.11 -1.24 30.28
N VAL A 394 -7.91 -2.24 30.61
CA VAL A 394 -7.44 -3.39 31.42
C VAL A 394 -6.33 -4.15 30.67
N TRP A 395 -6.57 -4.42 29.39
CA TRP A 395 -5.55 -5.11 28.57
C TRP A 395 -4.30 -4.29 28.38
N PHE A 396 -4.44 -2.98 28.08
CA PHE A 396 -3.30 -2.06 27.98
C PHE A 396 -2.47 -2.02 29.27
N ALA A 397 -3.12 -2.01 30.43
CA ALA A 397 -2.41 -2.07 31.73
C ALA A 397 -1.55 -3.35 31.87
N THR A 398 -1.95 -4.47 31.27
CA THR A 398 -1.16 -5.71 31.32
C THR A 398 0.11 -5.67 30.47
N VAL A 399 0.16 -4.83 29.43
CA VAL A 399 1.31 -4.66 28.53
C VAL A 399 2.13 -3.41 28.86
N PHE A 400 1.66 -2.55 29.76
CA PHE A 400 2.28 -1.27 30.11
C PHE A 400 3.74 -1.40 30.53
N LYS A 401 4.05 -2.40 31.38
CA LYS A 401 5.43 -2.63 31.84
C LYS A 401 6.38 -2.98 30.70
N GLU A 402 5.92 -3.76 29.71
CA GLU A 402 6.71 -4.11 28.54
C GLU A 402 7.03 -2.88 27.67
N LEU A 403 6.11 -1.92 27.61
CA LEU A 403 6.27 -0.69 26.83
C LEU A 403 7.14 0.36 27.55
N THR A 404 7.21 0.29 28.88
CA THR A 404 7.95 1.26 29.72
C THR A 404 9.29 0.74 30.22
N SER A 405 9.54 -0.57 30.17
CA SER A 405 10.84 -1.14 30.53
C SER A 405 11.92 -0.62 29.58
N ASN A 406 12.96 -0.01 30.13
CA ASN A 406 14.11 0.47 29.36
C ASN A 406 14.71 -0.71 28.55
N LYS A 407 14.91 -0.46 27.24
CA LYS A 407 15.80 -1.29 26.42
C LYS A 407 17.21 -1.14 26.88
#